data_8d35b4f662d99c6b45e2e780c629c6ab
#
_entry.id   8d35b4f662d99c6b45e2e780c629c6ab
#
_cell.length_a   1.000
_cell.length_b   1.000
_cell.length_c   1.000
_cell.angle_alpha   90.00
_cell.angle_beta   90.00
_cell.angle_gamma   90.00
#
_symmetry.space_group_name_H-M   'P 1'
#
loop_
_entity.id
_entity.type
_entity.pdbx_description
1 polymer ?
#
loop_
_entity_poly.entity_id
_entity_poly.type
_entity_poly.pdbx_seq_one_letter_code
_entity_poly.pdbx_strand_id
1 'polypeptide(L)'
;MFTNNCFYIIVYLSNSIQLCIMHLQEEVIMANIIDYIKWRGDLSFDVSPFNELDNAVFSLFSYLDLKDLQNEINSIGVSLADACRYLITHDYHYGYMSEINVDFLNALATSERFGNVMILDYIDLYHEKKYQFSSTGFMYDDSQMYIAFRGTDDSIVAWKEDFMMSFSVIPAQKFALDFLKQVISRHPNTDFIVGGHSKGGNLAIYSCAMCDELFRDRITTIYNNDGPDLCDEVINTDIMNAIKNKIIKIVPDFCVVGMIFNNTKNIKVVKADNIAFLQHDILNWNCIRTNFDYVDDINKDAGKFNSFVDKVLENTDLSKRKEYVNNFFDKIIESGTTRLPWGKNNHTT
;
A
#
# COMPACT_ATOMS: atom_id res chain seq x y z
N MET A 1 -27.49 20.36 2.12
CA MET A 1 -27.87 18.94 2.10
C MET A 1 -26.67 18.00 1.84
N PHE A 2 -25.62 18.44 1.17
CA PHE A 2 -24.43 17.63 0.83
C PHE A 2 -23.33 17.57 1.90
N THR A 3 -23.23 18.55 2.79
CA THR A 3 -22.33 18.52 3.95
C THR A 3 -22.63 17.37 4.92
N ASN A 4 -23.86 16.88 4.93
CA ASN A 4 -24.22 15.72 5.74
C ASN A 4 -23.72 14.39 5.16
N ASN A 5 -23.57 14.26 3.82
CA ASN A 5 -23.20 12.97 3.23
C ASN A 5 -21.73 12.59 3.41
N CYS A 6 -20.78 13.55 3.30
CA CYS A 6 -19.37 13.27 3.66
C CYS A 6 -19.23 13.03 5.17
N PHE A 7 -19.97 13.76 5.98
CA PHE A 7 -20.03 13.53 7.42
C PHE A 7 -20.65 12.16 7.75
N TYR A 8 -21.67 11.73 6.99
CA TYR A 8 -22.25 10.38 7.10
C TYR A 8 -21.29 9.27 6.71
N ILE A 9 -20.42 9.45 5.70
CA ILE A 9 -19.40 8.46 5.34
C ILE A 9 -18.38 8.32 6.48
N ILE A 10 -17.90 9.42 7.02
CA ILE A 10 -16.94 9.42 8.16
C ILE A 10 -17.60 8.88 9.43
N VAL A 11 -18.83 9.27 9.71
CA VAL A 11 -19.60 8.79 10.88
C VAL A 11 -20.02 7.33 10.70
N TYR A 12 -20.35 6.89 9.48
CA TYR A 12 -20.63 5.47 9.21
C TYR A 12 -19.40 4.61 9.38
N LEU A 13 -18.22 5.07 8.92
CA LEU A 13 -16.94 4.43 9.15
C LEU A 13 -16.60 4.38 10.65
N SER A 14 -16.82 5.46 11.40
CA SER A 14 -16.57 5.51 12.84
C SER A 14 -17.55 4.66 13.66
N ASN A 15 -18.83 4.61 13.28
CA ASN A 15 -19.85 3.77 13.93
C ASN A 15 -19.67 2.28 13.57
N SER A 16 -19.19 1.96 12.37
CA SER A 16 -18.83 0.59 11.99
C SER A 16 -17.66 0.07 12.82
N ILE A 17 -16.67 0.93 13.10
CA ILE A 17 -15.55 0.62 14.00
C ILE A 17 -16.06 0.35 15.42
N GLN A 18 -17.03 1.08 15.90
CA GLN A 18 -17.58 0.94 17.27
C GLN A 18 -18.47 -0.29 17.43
N LEU A 19 -19.18 -0.72 16.38
CA LEU A 19 -19.93 -1.99 16.32
C LEU A 19 -19.01 -3.21 16.23
N CYS A 20 -17.82 -3.09 15.63
CA CYS A 20 -16.80 -4.14 15.54
C CYS A 20 -16.28 -4.59 16.92
N ILE A 21 -16.19 -3.68 17.88
CA ILE A 21 -15.66 -3.98 19.24
C ILE A 21 -16.63 -4.87 20.06
N MET A 22 -17.89 -5.02 19.64
CA MET A 22 -18.92 -5.72 20.43
C MET A 22 -19.17 -7.19 20.04
N HIS A 23 -18.51 -7.73 19.01
CA HIS A 23 -18.70 -9.13 18.56
C HIS A 23 -17.39 -9.93 18.57
N LEU A 24 -16.71 -9.99 19.72
CA LEU A 24 -15.65 -10.97 19.97
C LEU A 24 -16.29 -12.33 20.32
N GLN A 25 -16.73 -13.08 19.32
CA GLN A 25 -16.75 -14.54 19.39
C GLN A 25 -15.33 -15.03 19.07
N GLU A 26 -14.90 -16.16 19.65
CA GLU A 26 -13.62 -16.81 19.34
C GLU A 26 -13.55 -17.08 17.82
N GLU A 27 -13.04 -16.12 17.06
CA GLU A 27 -12.75 -16.32 15.64
C GLU A 27 -11.51 -17.21 15.53
N VAL A 28 -11.62 -18.27 14.78
CA VAL A 28 -10.47 -19.09 14.38
C VAL A 28 -9.60 -18.17 13.51
N ILE A 29 -8.53 -17.64 14.07
CA ILE A 29 -7.57 -16.83 13.33
C ILE A 29 -6.96 -17.73 12.26
N MET A 30 -7.18 -17.38 11.00
CA MET A 30 -6.60 -18.09 9.88
C MET A 30 -5.13 -17.66 9.71
N ALA A 31 -4.34 -18.49 9.03
CA ALA A 31 -2.95 -18.17 8.74
C ALA A 31 -2.83 -16.92 7.89
N ASN A 32 -1.88 -16.07 8.21
CA ASN A 32 -1.64 -14.81 7.53
C ASN A 32 -0.21 -14.74 6.92
N ILE A 33 0.19 -13.57 6.50
CA ILE A 33 1.48 -13.33 5.84
C ILE A 33 2.69 -13.64 6.75
N ILE A 34 2.57 -13.48 8.08
CA ILE A 34 3.64 -13.83 9.02
C ILE A 34 3.81 -15.36 9.07
N ASP A 35 2.71 -16.10 9.03
CA ASP A 35 2.74 -17.56 8.97
C ASP A 35 3.35 -18.05 7.65
N TYR A 36 3.05 -17.37 6.53
CA TYR A 36 3.69 -17.67 5.26
C TYR A 36 5.22 -17.54 5.35
N ILE A 37 5.72 -16.44 5.92
CA ILE A 37 7.17 -16.24 6.11
C ILE A 37 7.77 -17.37 6.96
N LYS A 38 7.11 -17.78 8.04
CA LYS A 38 7.53 -18.89 8.90
C LYS A 38 7.49 -20.25 8.21
N TRP A 39 6.53 -20.48 7.32
CA TRP A 39 6.37 -21.77 6.63
C TRP A 39 7.24 -21.93 5.38
N ARG A 40 7.44 -20.82 4.64
CA ARG A 40 8.08 -20.80 3.33
C ARG A 40 9.33 -19.94 3.27
N GLY A 41 9.69 -19.34 4.38
CA GLY A 41 10.93 -18.61 4.52
C GLY A 41 12.20 -19.48 4.41
N ASP A 42 12.04 -20.80 4.35
CA ASP A 42 13.11 -21.80 4.11
C ASP A 42 13.46 -21.98 2.62
N LEU A 43 12.67 -21.44 1.69
CA LEU A 43 12.85 -21.60 0.25
C LEU A 43 13.35 -20.29 -0.38
N SER A 44 14.60 -20.29 -0.87
CA SER A 44 15.14 -19.15 -1.62
C SER A 44 14.30 -18.82 -2.87
N PHE A 45 14.49 -17.65 -3.47
CA PHE A 45 13.83 -17.27 -4.70
C PHE A 45 14.23 -18.13 -5.90
N ASP A 46 15.44 -18.74 -5.89
CA ASP A 46 15.89 -19.70 -6.90
C ASP A 46 15.10 -21.01 -6.87
N VAL A 47 14.71 -21.46 -5.67
CA VAL A 47 13.96 -22.71 -5.48
C VAL A 47 12.47 -22.50 -5.67
N SER A 48 11.95 -21.37 -5.21
CA SER A 48 10.55 -20.99 -5.34
C SER A 48 10.47 -19.57 -5.87
N PRO A 49 10.06 -19.36 -7.14
CA PRO A 49 10.00 -18.03 -7.74
C PRO A 49 9.14 -17.04 -6.95
N PHE A 50 9.36 -15.76 -7.18
CA PHE A 50 8.59 -14.67 -6.59
C PHE A 50 7.09 -14.88 -6.79
N ASN A 51 6.30 -14.63 -5.76
CA ASN A 51 4.85 -14.82 -5.76
C ASN A 51 4.11 -13.62 -5.11
N GLU A 52 2.78 -13.70 -5.07
CA GLU A 52 1.91 -12.63 -4.58
C GLU A 52 2.03 -12.39 -3.08
N LEU A 53 2.41 -13.40 -2.29
CA LEU A 53 2.66 -13.22 -0.85
C LEU A 53 3.96 -12.44 -0.63
N ASP A 54 4.99 -12.66 -1.45
CA ASP A 54 6.24 -11.88 -1.39
C ASP A 54 5.99 -10.40 -1.69
N ASN A 55 5.16 -10.12 -2.72
CA ASN A 55 4.69 -8.77 -3.00
C ASN A 55 4.04 -8.12 -1.78
N ALA A 56 3.18 -8.85 -1.07
CA ALA A 56 2.51 -8.35 0.12
C ALA A 56 3.49 -8.14 1.28
N VAL A 57 4.48 -9.04 1.47
CA VAL A 57 5.56 -8.88 2.46
C VAL A 57 6.34 -7.59 2.22
N PHE A 58 6.80 -7.34 0.99
CA PHE A 58 7.56 -6.14 0.67
C PHE A 58 6.70 -4.87 0.74
N SER A 59 5.42 -4.96 0.35
CA SER A 59 4.48 -3.85 0.50
C SER A 59 4.25 -3.48 1.96
N LEU A 60 4.13 -4.48 2.85
CA LEU A 60 3.99 -4.26 4.29
C LEU A 60 5.29 -3.70 4.90
N PHE A 61 6.44 -4.25 4.53
CA PHE A 61 7.75 -3.78 5.02
C PHE A 61 7.99 -2.30 4.67
N SER A 62 7.48 -1.82 3.53
CA SER A 62 7.65 -0.43 3.10
C SER A 62 7.05 0.63 4.05
N TYR A 63 6.21 0.21 5.01
CA TYR A 63 5.66 1.12 6.04
C TYR A 63 6.63 1.39 7.20
N LEU A 64 7.72 0.63 7.30
CA LEU A 64 8.75 0.83 8.32
C LEU A 64 9.63 2.04 7.97
N ASP A 65 10.01 2.81 8.99
CA ASP A 65 10.89 3.96 8.81
C ASP A 65 12.36 3.50 8.79
N LEU A 66 13.02 3.68 7.66
CA LEU A 66 14.44 3.35 7.45
C LEU A 66 15.32 4.61 7.31
N LYS A 67 14.86 5.79 7.74
CA LYS A 67 15.60 7.04 7.56
C LYS A 67 17.01 7.00 8.13
N ASP A 68 17.19 6.38 9.27
CA ASP A 68 18.50 6.27 9.91
C ASP A 68 19.49 5.41 9.11
N LEU A 69 18.97 4.46 8.33
CA LEU A 69 19.74 3.59 7.42
C LEU A 69 19.83 4.13 6.00
N GLN A 70 19.15 5.23 5.66
CA GLN A 70 19.00 5.70 4.28
C GLN A 70 20.35 5.92 3.57
N ASN A 71 21.33 6.51 4.24
CA ASN A 71 22.64 6.78 3.64
C ASN A 71 23.38 5.48 3.32
N GLU A 72 23.32 4.49 4.21
CA GLU A 72 23.95 3.18 4.02
C GLU A 72 23.25 2.41 2.90
N ILE A 73 21.92 2.34 2.94
CA ILE A 73 21.10 1.72 1.90
C ILE A 73 21.46 2.29 0.51
N ASN A 74 21.47 3.61 0.36
CA ASN A 74 21.66 4.25 -0.94
C ASN A 74 23.14 4.28 -1.40
N SER A 75 24.09 3.87 -0.57
CA SER A 75 25.52 3.82 -0.91
C SER A 75 26.04 2.42 -1.20
N ILE A 76 25.79 1.46 -0.31
CA ILE A 76 26.30 0.09 -0.40
C ILE A 76 25.21 -0.99 -0.29
N GLY A 77 23.97 -0.60 0.08
CA GLY A 77 22.89 -1.51 0.38
C GLY A 77 22.95 -2.07 1.81
N VAL A 78 21.79 -2.51 2.30
CA VAL A 78 21.62 -3.16 3.60
C VAL A 78 20.81 -4.43 3.40
N SER A 79 21.22 -5.56 4.00
CA SER A 79 20.40 -6.77 3.93
C SER A 79 19.08 -6.58 4.69
N LEU A 80 18.00 -7.21 4.23
CA LEU A 80 16.72 -7.15 4.92
C LEU A 80 16.85 -7.67 6.37
N ALA A 81 17.67 -8.70 6.58
CA ALA A 81 17.98 -9.22 7.92
C ALA A 81 18.63 -8.17 8.81
N ASP A 82 19.62 -7.43 8.31
CA ASP A 82 20.29 -6.40 9.11
C ASP A 82 19.39 -5.20 9.38
N ALA A 83 18.58 -4.79 8.39
CA ALA A 83 17.56 -3.77 8.59
C ALA A 83 16.55 -4.18 9.68
N CYS A 84 16.05 -5.42 9.65
CA CYS A 84 15.16 -5.95 10.69
C CYS A 84 15.84 -5.97 12.08
N ARG A 85 17.08 -6.44 12.18
CA ARG A 85 17.84 -6.45 13.45
C ARG A 85 18.07 -5.05 13.99
N TYR A 86 18.38 -4.10 13.10
CA TYR A 86 18.47 -2.69 13.48
C TYR A 86 17.16 -2.18 14.07
N LEU A 87 16.05 -2.39 13.37
CA LEU A 87 14.72 -1.96 13.82
C LEU A 87 14.32 -2.59 15.16
N ILE A 88 14.60 -3.90 15.38
CA ILE A 88 14.29 -4.60 16.65
C ILE A 88 15.05 -4.00 17.84
N THR A 89 16.27 -3.50 17.62
CA THR A 89 17.14 -2.96 18.68
C THR A 89 17.01 -1.46 18.90
N HIS A 90 16.26 -0.78 18.05
CA HIS A 90 15.99 0.66 18.11
C HIS A 90 14.47 0.89 18.15
N ASP A 91 14.04 2.01 18.69
CA ASP A 91 12.64 2.42 18.59
C ASP A 91 12.30 2.69 17.12
N TYR A 92 11.51 1.78 16.52
CA TYR A 92 11.11 1.93 15.12
C TYR A 92 9.70 2.48 15.00
N HIS A 93 9.50 3.28 13.97
CA HIS A 93 8.19 3.81 13.63
C HIS A 93 7.64 3.09 12.40
N TYR A 94 6.33 2.95 12.38
CA TYR A 94 5.59 2.47 11.21
C TYR A 94 4.33 3.32 11.03
N GLY A 95 4.04 3.63 9.78
CA GLY A 95 2.85 4.40 9.40
C GLY A 95 1.68 3.52 8.98
N TYR A 96 1.52 2.34 9.58
CA TYR A 96 0.52 1.36 9.19
C TYR A 96 -0.67 1.34 10.16
N MET A 97 -1.82 0.83 9.71
CA MET A 97 -3.07 0.78 10.49
C MET A 97 -2.96 -0.13 11.71
N SER A 98 -2.31 -1.28 11.54
CA SER A 98 -2.06 -2.27 12.58
C SER A 98 -0.60 -2.26 13.00
N GLU A 99 -0.33 -2.90 14.12
CA GLU A 99 1.03 -3.04 14.60
C GLU A 99 1.84 -3.98 13.71
N ILE A 100 2.90 -3.46 13.10
CA ILE A 100 3.95 -4.28 12.49
C ILE A 100 4.87 -4.69 13.63
N ASN A 101 4.60 -5.86 14.18
CA ASN A 101 5.21 -6.32 15.42
C ASN A 101 6.60 -6.94 15.22
N VAL A 102 7.29 -7.17 16.34
CA VAL A 102 8.63 -7.79 16.36
C VAL A 102 8.62 -9.20 15.76
N ASP A 103 7.51 -9.92 15.79
CA ASP A 103 7.41 -11.26 15.19
C ASP A 103 7.58 -11.23 13.66
N PHE A 104 7.00 -10.22 12.99
CA PHE A 104 7.20 -10.00 11.55
C PHE A 104 8.68 -9.74 11.24
N LEU A 105 9.34 -8.85 11.99
CA LEU A 105 10.74 -8.53 11.80
C LEU A 105 11.66 -9.73 12.07
N ASN A 106 11.41 -10.49 13.14
CA ASN A 106 12.15 -11.70 13.46
C ASN A 106 11.98 -12.78 12.38
N ALA A 107 10.77 -12.98 11.89
CA ALA A 107 10.51 -13.94 10.84
C ALA A 107 11.27 -13.59 9.55
N LEU A 108 11.32 -12.32 9.16
CA LEU A 108 12.10 -11.84 8.01
C LEU A 108 13.62 -11.99 8.24
N ALA A 109 14.11 -11.56 9.40
CA ALA A 109 15.54 -11.57 9.73
C ALA A 109 16.15 -12.98 9.75
N THR A 110 15.36 -14.00 10.05
CA THR A 110 15.80 -15.40 10.16
C THR A 110 15.45 -16.24 8.94
N SER A 111 14.74 -15.67 7.97
CA SER A 111 14.29 -16.34 6.75
C SER A 111 15.44 -16.47 5.74
N GLU A 112 15.62 -17.65 5.17
CA GLU A 112 16.47 -17.90 3.99
C GLU A 112 15.99 -17.08 2.79
N ARG A 113 14.68 -17.03 2.59
CA ARG A 113 14.05 -16.35 1.47
C ARG A 113 14.22 -14.83 1.53
N PHE A 114 13.97 -14.22 2.68
CA PHE A 114 13.94 -12.76 2.80
C PHE A 114 15.20 -12.16 3.39
N GLY A 115 15.90 -12.88 4.27
CA GLY A 115 17.01 -12.32 5.05
C GLY A 115 18.16 -11.80 4.19
N ASN A 116 18.44 -12.45 3.06
CA ASN A 116 19.51 -12.09 2.13
C ASN A 116 19.08 -11.07 1.06
N VAL A 117 17.82 -10.67 1.00
CA VAL A 117 17.36 -9.61 0.09
C VAL A 117 18.07 -8.31 0.43
N MET A 118 18.60 -7.64 -0.59
CA MET A 118 19.31 -6.37 -0.41
C MET A 118 18.37 -5.19 -0.62
N ILE A 119 18.29 -4.32 0.34
CA ILE A 119 17.65 -2.99 0.19
C ILE A 119 18.73 -2.09 -0.42
N LEU A 120 18.51 -1.64 -1.66
CA LEU A 120 19.50 -0.84 -2.42
C LEU A 120 19.06 0.60 -2.67
N ASP A 121 17.77 0.87 -2.57
CA ASP A 121 17.18 2.18 -2.83
C ASP A 121 16.12 2.48 -1.77
N TYR A 122 16.24 3.62 -1.12
CA TYR A 122 15.25 4.10 -0.15
C TYR A 122 15.11 5.60 -0.21
N ILE A 123 13.87 6.08 -0.11
CA ILE A 123 13.54 7.49 0.02
C ILE A 123 12.35 7.66 0.95
N ASP A 124 12.39 8.67 1.79
CA ASP A 124 11.25 9.13 2.60
C ASP A 124 11.19 10.65 2.58
N LEU A 125 10.09 11.17 2.04
CA LEU A 125 9.83 12.60 1.88
C LEU A 125 8.55 12.96 2.62
N TYR A 126 8.65 13.88 3.55
CA TYR A 126 7.51 14.37 4.31
C TYR A 126 7.50 15.89 4.40
N HIS A 127 6.34 16.48 4.14
CA HIS A 127 6.08 17.88 4.37
C HIS A 127 4.68 18.05 4.96
N GLU A 128 4.57 18.50 6.18
CA GLU A 128 3.35 18.53 7.01
C GLU A 128 2.07 19.09 6.33
N LYS A 129 2.21 19.90 5.27
CA LYS A 129 1.10 20.55 4.55
C LYS A 129 0.97 20.16 3.09
N LYS A 130 1.93 19.43 2.53
CA LYS A 130 2.00 19.27 1.06
C LYS A 130 2.02 17.84 0.58
N TYR A 131 2.78 16.93 1.21
CA TYR A 131 2.96 15.57 0.73
C TYR A 131 3.53 14.63 1.77
N GLN A 132 3.23 13.35 1.57
CA GLN A 132 3.89 12.22 2.20
C GLN A 132 4.21 11.18 1.13
N PHE A 133 5.48 10.80 1.01
CA PHE A 133 5.95 9.82 0.04
C PHE A 133 7.10 9.00 0.60
N SER A 134 7.06 7.67 0.45
CA SER A 134 8.21 6.80 0.71
C SER A 134 8.21 5.63 -0.25
N SER A 135 9.41 5.14 -0.56
CA SER A 135 9.61 3.99 -1.41
C SER A 135 10.87 3.23 -1.04
N THR A 136 10.82 1.92 -1.22
CA THR A 136 11.93 1.01 -0.94
C THR A 136 12.16 0.07 -2.11
N GLY A 137 13.41 -0.09 -2.54
CA GLY A 137 13.82 -1.02 -3.60
C GLY A 137 14.54 -2.23 -3.02
N PHE A 138 14.04 -3.43 -3.34
CA PHE A 138 14.50 -4.73 -2.84
C PHE A 138 15.08 -5.56 -4.00
N MET A 139 16.38 -5.81 -3.98
CA MET A 139 17.03 -6.75 -4.88
C MET A 139 16.94 -8.14 -4.27
N TYR A 140 16.07 -8.99 -4.82
CA TYR A 140 15.81 -10.33 -4.29
C TYR A 140 16.49 -11.45 -5.09
N ASP A 141 17.01 -11.11 -6.26
CA ASP A 141 17.79 -11.94 -7.14
C ASP A 141 18.79 -11.06 -7.89
N ASP A 142 19.87 -11.59 -8.44
CA ASP A 142 20.96 -10.84 -9.12
C ASP A 142 20.45 -9.93 -10.26
N SER A 143 19.30 -10.26 -10.84
CA SER A 143 18.69 -9.57 -12.00
C SER A 143 17.25 -9.13 -11.75
N GLN A 144 16.74 -9.26 -10.53
CA GLN A 144 15.33 -9.01 -10.22
C GLN A 144 15.16 -8.11 -9.01
N MET A 145 14.40 -7.05 -9.17
CA MET A 145 14.15 -6.08 -8.11
C MET A 145 12.66 -5.82 -7.91
N TYR A 146 12.24 -5.72 -6.66
CA TYR A 146 10.91 -5.24 -6.30
C TYR A 146 10.98 -3.80 -5.79
N ILE A 147 10.16 -2.92 -6.35
CA ILE A 147 10.01 -1.53 -5.89
C ILE A 147 8.66 -1.42 -5.16
N ALA A 148 8.72 -1.15 -3.85
CA ALA A 148 7.55 -0.94 -3.01
C ALA A 148 7.29 0.55 -2.79
N PHE A 149 6.10 1.03 -3.16
CA PHE A 149 5.61 2.33 -2.75
C PHE A 149 4.79 2.21 -1.47
N ARG A 150 5.15 3.00 -0.45
CA ARG A 150 4.41 3.06 0.80
C ARG A 150 3.05 3.72 0.58
N GLY A 151 2.03 3.16 1.21
CA GLY A 151 0.70 3.72 1.26
C GLY A 151 0.58 4.90 2.22
N THR A 152 -0.66 5.21 2.56
CA THR A 152 -1.00 6.31 3.47
C THR A 152 -0.57 5.98 4.89
N ASP A 153 0.14 6.89 5.53
CA ASP A 153 0.44 6.83 6.96
C ASP A 153 -0.64 7.56 7.80
N ASP A 154 -0.40 7.73 9.08
CA ASP A 154 -1.31 8.40 10.01
C ASP A 154 -1.32 9.94 9.87
N SER A 155 -0.56 10.51 8.93
CA SER A 155 -0.50 11.96 8.74
C SER A 155 -1.74 12.51 8.03
N ILE A 156 -2.21 13.68 8.49
CA ILE A 156 -3.37 14.36 7.87
C ILE A 156 -3.11 14.72 6.41
N VAL A 157 -1.86 15.05 6.06
CA VAL A 157 -1.51 15.39 4.68
C VAL A 157 -1.61 14.17 3.76
N ALA A 158 -1.25 12.98 4.23
CA ALA A 158 -1.37 11.75 3.44
C ALA A 158 -2.83 11.43 3.14
N TRP A 159 -3.71 11.54 4.13
CA TRP A 159 -5.16 11.42 3.95
C TRP A 159 -5.74 12.47 3.01
N LYS A 160 -5.26 13.72 3.09
CA LYS A 160 -5.65 14.75 2.12
C LYS A 160 -5.27 14.35 0.69
N GLU A 161 -4.06 13.83 0.47
CA GLU A 161 -3.62 13.35 -0.84
C GLU A 161 -4.53 12.24 -1.39
N ASP A 162 -4.97 11.28 -0.53
CA ASP A 162 -5.87 10.20 -0.95
C ASP A 162 -7.18 10.72 -1.52
N PHE A 163 -7.79 11.70 -0.87
CA PHE A 163 -8.99 12.35 -1.39
C PHE A 163 -8.71 13.18 -2.65
N MET A 164 -7.53 13.79 -2.75
CA MET A 164 -7.13 14.59 -3.94
C MET A 164 -6.93 13.72 -5.18
N MET A 165 -6.55 12.45 -5.04
CA MET A 165 -6.42 11.51 -6.17
C MET A 165 -7.71 11.36 -6.97
N SER A 166 -8.86 11.71 -6.40
CA SER A 166 -10.16 11.66 -7.08
C SER A 166 -10.37 12.76 -8.14
N PHE A 167 -9.45 13.70 -8.28
CA PHE A 167 -9.60 14.82 -9.21
C PHE A 167 -8.30 15.42 -9.73
N SER A 168 -7.14 15.01 -9.24
CA SER A 168 -5.86 15.59 -9.67
C SER A 168 -4.68 14.68 -9.45
N VAL A 169 -3.62 14.93 -10.22
CA VAL A 169 -2.30 14.33 -9.93
C VAL A 169 -1.74 14.93 -8.63
N ILE A 170 -1.41 14.07 -7.67
CA ILE A 170 -0.83 14.46 -6.39
C ILE A 170 0.71 14.50 -6.44
N PRO A 171 1.36 15.24 -5.51
CA PRO A 171 2.82 15.28 -5.43
C PRO A 171 3.45 13.89 -5.28
N ALA A 172 2.89 13.00 -4.46
CA ALA A 172 3.39 11.65 -4.26
C ALA A 172 3.46 10.83 -5.56
N GLN A 173 2.52 10.99 -6.50
CA GLN A 173 2.56 10.33 -7.80
C GLN A 173 3.76 10.81 -8.66
N LYS A 174 4.09 12.09 -8.61
CA LYS A 174 5.27 12.64 -9.31
C LYS A 174 6.56 12.11 -8.70
N PHE A 175 6.66 12.09 -7.37
CA PHE A 175 7.82 11.51 -6.69
C PHE A 175 7.98 10.02 -6.98
N ALA A 176 6.86 9.26 -7.07
CA ALA A 176 6.89 7.86 -7.44
C ALA A 176 7.45 7.65 -8.86
N LEU A 177 7.04 8.47 -9.84
CA LEU A 177 7.57 8.44 -11.19
C LEU A 177 9.07 8.77 -11.22
N ASP A 178 9.48 9.82 -10.53
CA ASP A 178 10.89 10.26 -10.49
C ASP A 178 11.77 9.20 -9.83
N PHE A 179 11.33 8.63 -8.72
CA PHE A 179 12.04 7.55 -8.03
C PHE A 179 12.16 6.29 -8.90
N LEU A 180 11.06 5.86 -9.53
CA LEU A 180 11.06 4.71 -10.44
C LEU A 180 12.09 4.88 -11.55
N LYS A 181 12.11 6.05 -12.23
CA LYS A 181 13.07 6.37 -13.28
C LYS A 181 14.52 6.34 -12.79
N GLN A 182 14.78 6.88 -11.61
CA GLN A 182 16.11 6.87 -11.00
C GLN A 182 16.59 5.46 -10.69
N VAL A 183 15.73 4.62 -10.07
CA VAL A 183 16.08 3.24 -9.74
C VAL A 183 16.35 2.42 -10.99
N ILE A 184 15.45 2.48 -11.99
CA ILE A 184 15.63 1.74 -13.24
C ILE A 184 16.93 2.16 -13.96
N SER A 185 17.27 3.45 -13.92
CA SER A 185 18.51 3.95 -14.53
C SER A 185 19.78 3.48 -13.80
N ARG A 186 19.72 3.33 -12.46
CA ARG A 186 20.85 2.84 -11.65
C ARG A 186 21.12 1.35 -11.83
N HIS A 187 20.09 0.58 -12.18
CA HIS A 187 20.18 -0.88 -12.32
C HIS A 187 19.91 -1.31 -13.76
N PRO A 188 20.86 -1.10 -14.72
CA PRO A 188 20.61 -1.25 -16.16
C PRO A 188 20.33 -2.68 -16.62
N ASN A 189 20.73 -3.69 -15.86
CA ASN A 189 20.59 -5.11 -16.22
C ASN A 189 19.52 -5.85 -15.39
N THR A 190 18.60 -5.13 -14.75
CA THR A 190 17.62 -5.67 -13.80
C THR A 190 16.21 -5.54 -14.37
N ASP A 191 15.38 -6.55 -14.22
CA ASP A 191 13.94 -6.48 -14.42
C ASP A 191 13.22 -6.12 -13.12
N PHE A 192 12.08 -5.47 -13.24
CA PHE A 192 11.38 -4.89 -12.09
C PHE A 192 9.98 -5.45 -11.91
N ILE A 193 9.66 -5.73 -10.67
CA ILE A 193 8.29 -5.81 -10.19
C ILE A 193 8.03 -4.53 -9.38
N VAL A 194 6.90 -3.89 -9.59
CA VAL A 194 6.55 -2.64 -8.91
C VAL A 194 5.22 -2.84 -8.19
N GLY A 195 5.12 -2.41 -6.95
CA GLY A 195 3.86 -2.58 -6.23
C GLY A 195 3.74 -1.70 -4.99
N GLY A 196 2.64 -1.87 -4.28
CA GLY A 196 2.36 -1.20 -3.02
C GLY A 196 0.95 -1.49 -2.53
N HIS A 197 0.68 -1.09 -1.30
CA HIS A 197 -0.60 -1.23 -0.65
C HIS A 197 -1.32 0.12 -0.56
N SER A 198 -2.63 0.14 -0.68
CA SER A 198 -3.44 1.35 -0.55
C SER A 198 -2.99 2.43 -1.55
N LYS A 199 -2.71 3.66 -1.12
CA LYS A 199 -2.11 4.72 -1.96
C LYS A 199 -0.89 4.21 -2.72
N GLY A 200 -0.05 3.35 -2.12
CA GLY A 200 1.12 2.77 -2.75
C GLY A 200 0.80 1.96 -4.02
N GLY A 201 -0.32 1.25 -4.06
CA GLY A 201 -0.81 0.55 -5.25
C GLY A 201 -1.19 1.52 -6.39
N ASN A 202 -1.83 2.64 -6.06
CA ASN A 202 -2.11 3.72 -7.01
C ASN A 202 -0.80 4.34 -7.55
N LEU A 203 0.19 4.60 -6.67
CA LEU A 203 1.50 5.13 -7.06
C LEU A 203 2.24 4.18 -8.01
N ALA A 204 2.12 2.85 -7.78
CA ALA A 204 2.70 1.84 -8.65
C ALA A 204 2.09 1.89 -10.06
N ILE A 205 0.76 1.92 -10.17
CA ILE A 205 0.08 2.04 -11.46
C ILE A 205 0.49 3.36 -12.15
N TYR A 206 0.43 4.49 -11.43
CA TYR A 206 0.72 5.80 -12.01
C TYR A 206 2.16 5.90 -12.54
N SER A 207 3.15 5.53 -11.73
CA SER A 207 4.55 5.64 -12.11
C SER A 207 4.90 4.75 -13.29
N CYS A 208 4.39 3.50 -13.33
CA CYS A 208 4.59 2.58 -14.45
C CYS A 208 3.87 3.03 -15.74
N ALA A 209 2.69 3.63 -15.61
CA ALA A 209 1.96 4.18 -16.76
C ALA A 209 2.69 5.37 -17.38
N MET A 210 3.20 6.27 -16.54
CA MET A 210 3.77 7.54 -16.97
C MET A 210 5.28 7.50 -17.27
N CYS A 211 5.97 6.38 -16.97
CA CYS A 211 7.39 6.25 -17.32
C CYS A 211 7.59 6.03 -18.83
N ASP A 212 8.82 6.26 -19.27
CA ASP A 212 9.23 6.06 -20.66
C ASP A 212 9.09 4.59 -21.08
N GLU A 213 8.80 4.33 -22.36
CA GLU A 213 8.58 2.98 -22.90
C GLU A 213 9.76 2.04 -22.62
N LEU A 214 11.00 2.49 -22.80
CA LEU A 214 12.21 1.71 -22.51
C LEU A 214 12.30 1.24 -21.05
N PHE A 215 11.82 2.05 -20.12
CA PHE A 215 11.74 1.66 -18.70
C PHE A 215 10.58 0.72 -18.44
N ARG A 216 9.43 1.00 -19.07
CA ARG A 216 8.21 0.19 -18.95
C ARG A 216 8.42 -1.25 -19.45
N ASP A 217 9.25 -1.46 -20.47
CA ASP A 217 9.56 -2.78 -21.00
C ASP A 217 10.29 -3.68 -19.99
N ARG A 218 11.04 -3.06 -19.08
CA ARG A 218 11.74 -3.75 -17.99
C ARG A 218 10.87 -4.00 -16.74
N ILE A 219 9.65 -3.50 -16.73
CA ILE A 219 8.67 -3.77 -15.66
C ILE A 219 7.86 -4.99 -16.07
N THR A 220 8.01 -6.09 -15.33
CA THR A 220 7.34 -7.38 -15.63
C THR A 220 5.94 -7.44 -15.05
N THR A 221 5.76 -6.97 -13.82
CA THR A 221 4.49 -7.03 -13.09
C THR A 221 4.27 -5.77 -12.25
N ILE A 222 3.01 -5.35 -12.15
CA ILE A 222 2.58 -4.22 -11.33
C ILE A 222 1.54 -4.73 -10.34
N TYR A 223 1.83 -4.68 -9.04
CA TYR A 223 0.90 -5.07 -8.00
C TYR A 223 0.18 -3.86 -7.39
N ASN A 224 -1.14 -3.95 -7.34
CA ASN A 224 -1.99 -3.02 -6.61
C ASN A 224 -2.71 -3.78 -5.49
N ASN A 225 -2.20 -3.68 -4.26
CA ASN A 225 -2.79 -4.32 -3.10
C ASN A 225 -3.81 -3.37 -2.45
N ASP A 226 -5.07 -3.56 -2.77
CA ASP A 226 -6.22 -2.80 -2.27
C ASP A 226 -6.10 -1.27 -2.37
N GLY A 227 -5.39 -0.80 -3.41
CA GLY A 227 -5.29 0.62 -3.73
C GLY A 227 -6.36 1.06 -4.74
N PRO A 228 -6.78 2.35 -4.72
CA PRO A 228 -7.67 2.90 -5.74
C PRO A 228 -6.98 2.89 -7.10
N ASP A 229 -7.74 2.71 -8.17
CA ASP A 229 -7.21 2.88 -9.51
C ASP A 229 -7.04 4.37 -9.85
N LEU A 230 -6.55 4.68 -11.03
CA LEU A 230 -6.41 6.05 -11.49
C LEU A 230 -7.75 6.58 -12.00
N CYS A 231 -8.10 7.81 -11.66
CA CYS A 231 -9.28 8.46 -12.24
C CYS A 231 -9.03 8.86 -13.70
N ASP A 232 -10.11 8.94 -14.49
CA ASP A 232 -10.03 9.20 -15.93
C ASP A 232 -9.41 10.59 -16.26
N GLU A 233 -9.48 11.53 -15.31
CA GLU A 233 -8.87 12.85 -15.43
C GLU A 233 -7.33 12.83 -15.32
N VAL A 234 -6.78 11.76 -14.77
CA VAL A 234 -5.33 11.61 -14.53
C VAL A 234 -4.67 10.85 -15.67
N ILE A 235 -5.37 9.91 -16.29
CA ILE A 235 -4.77 9.01 -17.27
C ILE A 235 -5.69 8.80 -18.49
N ASN A 236 -5.10 8.78 -19.68
CA ASN A 236 -5.83 8.42 -20.86
C ASN A 236 -5.81 6.91 -21.14
N THR A 237 -6.75 6.46 -21.96
CA THR A 237 -6.94 5.05 -22.30
C THR A 237 -5.72 4.43 -22.99
N ASP A 238 -4.98 5.16 -23.81
CA ASP A 238 -3.84 4.61 -24.56
C ASP A 238 -2.67 4.27 -23.63
N ILE A 239 -2.40 5.14 -22.66
CA ILE A 239 -1.37 4.93 -21.64
C ILE A 239 -1.74 3.71 -20.77
N MET A 240 -3.00 3.60 -20.34
CA MET A 240 -3.46 2.43 -19.58
C MET A 240 -3.37 1.13 -20.38
N ASN A 241 -3.66 1.17 -21.68
CA ASN A 241 -3.54 0.00 -22.53
C ASN A 241 -2.11 -0.56 -22.59
N ALA A 242 -1.08 0.27 -22.41
CA ALA A 242 0.32 -0.15 -22.42
C ALA A 242 0.70 -0.99 -21.18
N ILE A 243 -0.01 -0.85 -20.07
CA ILE A 243 0.34 -1.54 -18.80
C ILE A 243 -0.73 -2.50 -18.27
N LYS A 244 -1.96 -2.47 -18.78
CA LYS A 244 -3.11 -3.22 -18.24
C LYS A 244 -2.87 -4.72 -18.08
N ASN A 245 -2.07 -5.32 -18.96
CA ASN A 245 -1.77 -6.76 -18.92
C ASN A 245 -0.68 -7.11 -17.88
N LYS A 246 0.03 -6.10 -17.35
CA LYS A 246 1.04 -6.24 -16.30
C LYS A 246 0.45 -6.03 -14.89
N ILE A 247 -0.77 -5.50 -14.80
CA ILE A 247 -1.40 -5.17 -13.51
C ILE A 247 -2.07 -6.42 -12.92
N ILE A 248 -1.74 -6.72 -11.67
CA ILE A 248 -2.43 -7.66 -10.80
C ILE A 248 -2.96 -6.86 -9.61
N LYS A 249 -4.27 -6.82 -9.46
CA LYS A 249 -4.94 -6.17 -8.34
C LYS A 249 -5.43 -7.21 -7.35
N ILE A 250 -5.04 -7.10 -6.10
CA ILE A 250 -5.43 -8.00 -5.02
C ILE A 250 -6.23 -7.18 -4.00
N VAL A 251 -7.43 -7.64 -3.68
CA VAL A 251 -8.35 -6.92 -2.79
C VAL A 251 -8.98 -7.89 -1.80
N PRO A 252 -9.31 -7.47 -0.56
CA PRO A 252 -10.07 -8.30 0.37
C PRO A 252 -11.51 -8.51 -0.11
N ASP A 253 -12.18 -9.54 0.40
CA ASP A 253 -13.57 -9.81 0.04
C ASP A 253 -14.55 -8.70 0.48
N PHE A 254 -14.27 -7.97 1.55
CA PHE A 254 -14.93 -6.71 1.87
C PHE A 254 -14.08 -5.51 1.44
N CYS A 255 -13.90 -5.36 0.15
CA CYS A 255 -13.09 -4.28 -0.42
C CYS A 255 -13.90 -2.99 -0.56
N VAL A 256 -13.34 -1.88 -0.06
CA VAL A 256 -13.87 -0.52 -0.22
C VAL A 256 -12.87 0.35 -0.98
N VAL A 257 -11.63 0.42 -0.51
CA VAL A 257 -10.60 1.32 -1.05
C VAL A 257 -10.19 0.91 -2.45
N GLY A 258 -9.89 -0.37 -2.65
CA GLY A 258 -9.44 -0.91 -3.92
C GLY A 258 -10.50 -0.84 -5.04
N MET A 259 -11.77 -0.65 -4.71
CA MET A 259 -12.84 -0.54 -5.72
C MET A 259 -13.09 0.91 -6.16
N ILE A 260 -12.42 1.89 -5.57
CA ILE A 260 -12.52 3.29 -6.01
C ILE A 260 -11.85 3.43 -7.39
N PHE A 261 -12.57 3.99 -8.37
CA PHE A 261 -12.16 4.14 -9.78
C PHE A 261 -11.77 2.82 -10.45
N ASN A 262 -12.45 1.73 -10.13
CA ASN A 262 -12.09 0.38 -10.57
C ASN A 262 -12.05 0.22 -12.10
N ASN A 263 -10.87 0.39 -12.69
CA ASN A 263 -10.57 0.24 -14.12
C ASN A 263 -9.77 -1.05 -14.42
N THR A 264 -9.30 -1.75 -13.39
CA THR A 264 -8.49 -2.97 -13.52
C THR A 264 -9.38 -4.18 -13.76
N LYS A 265 -9.02 -5.01 -14.75
CA LYS A 265 -9.77 -6.23 -15.11
C LYS A 265 -9.28 -7.49 -14.39
N ASN A 266 -7.98 -7.54 -14.08
CA ASN A 266 -7.36 -8.68 -13.41
C ASN A 266 -7.39 -8.46 -11.90
N ILE A 267 -8.54 -8.70 -11.29
CA ILE A 267 -8.76 -8.57 -9.84
C ILE A 267 -8.79 -9.95 -9.23
N LYS A 268 -8.03 -10.14 -8.16
CA LYS A 268 -8.03 -11.32 -7.31
C LYS A 268 -8.61 -10.94 -5.95
N VAL A 269 -9.66 -11.64 -5.53
CA VAL A 269 -10.32 -11.37 -4.26
C VAL A 269 -9.80 -12.36 -3.21
N VAL A 270 -9.24 -11.83 -2.14
CA VAL A 270 -8.69 -12.62 -1.03
C VAL A 270 -9.67 -12.62 0.14
N LYS A 271 -9.86 -13.79 0.75
CA LYS A 271 -10.58 -13.90 2.00
C LYS A 271 -9.75 -13.22 3.10
N ALA A 272 -10.39 -12.42 3.93
CA ALA A 272 -9.73 -11.72 5.01
C ALA A 272 -10.48 -11.92 6.33
N ASP A 273 -9.72 -12.05 7.41
CA ASP A 273 -10.26 -11.97 8.76
C ASP A 273 -10.70 -10.54 9.07
N ASN A 274 -11.42 -10.35 10.14
CA ASN A 274 -12.03 -9.08 10.49
C ASN A 274 -13.22 -8.68 9.62
N ILE A 275 -13.80 -7.53 9.92
CA ILE A 275 -15.03 -7.05 9.29
C ILE A 275 -14.82 -5.67 8.67
N ALA A 276 -15.51 -5.44 7.56
CA ALA A 276 -15.60 -4.15 6.88
C ALA A 276 -14.21 -3.55 6.56
N PHE A 277 -14.01 -2.28 6.88
CA PHE A 277 -12.79 -1.54 6.56
C PHE A 277 -11.50 -2.12 7.18
N LEU A 278 -11.59 -2.90 8.26
CA LEU A 278 -10.43 -3.56 8.87
C LEU A 278 -9.80 -4.62 7.96
N GLN A 279 -10.54 -5.12 6.97
CA GLN A 279 -9.98 -6.01 5.95
C GLN A 279 -9.02 -5.31 4.98
N HIS A 280 -8.98 -3.98 4.97
CA HIS A 280 -7.98 -3.22 4.22
C HIS A 280 -6.55 -3.52 4.67
N ASP A 281 -6.36 -3.98 5.89
CA ASP A 281 -5.06 -4.37 6.42
C ASP A 281 -4.60 -5.73 5.89
N ILE A 282 -3.44 -5.77 5.20
CA ILE A 282 -2.83 -6.98 4.64
C ILE A 282 -2.59 -8.07 5.70
N LEU A 283 -2.34 -7.70 6.96
CA LEU A 283 -2.15 -8.66 8.05
C LEU A 283 -3.40 -9.50 8.34
N ASN A 284 -4.57 -9.06 7.89
CA ASN A 284 -5.84 -9.78 8.00
C ASN A 284 -6.13 -10.68 6.79
N TRP A 285 -5.28 -10.67 5.74
CA TRP A 285 -5.48 -11.46 4.55
C TRP A 285 -5.05 -12.91 4.76
N ASN A 286 -5.96 -13.84 4.47
CA ASN A 286 -5.75 -15.25 4.73
C ASN A 286 -4.82 -15.89 3.72
N CYS A 287 -3.89 -16.70 4.22
CA CYS A 287 -2.91 -17.43 3.44
C CYS A 287 -3.13 -18.92 3.51
N ILE A 288 -3.01 -19.61 2.37
CA ILE A 288 -3.00 -21.06 2.27
C ILE A 288 -1.72 -21.49 1.57
N ARG A 289 -0.76 -22.04 2.32
CA ARG A 289 0.55 -22.48 1.83
C ARG A 289 1.33 -21.33 1.17
N THR A 290 1.41 -21.30 -0.17
CA THR A 290 2.15 -20.32 -0.98
C THR A 290 1.24 -19.37 -1.75
N ASN A 291 -0.04 -19.30 -1.40
CA ASN A 291 -1.03 -18.45 -2.05
C ASN A 291 -1.90 -17.75 -1.01
N PHE A 292 -2.55 -16.70 -1.40
CA PHE A 292 -3.70 -16.20 -0.65
C PHE A 292 -4.88 -17.18 -0.74
N ASP A 293 -5.78 -17.13 0.25
CA ASP A 293 -7.08 -17.84 0.21
C ASP A 293 -8.04 -17.02 -0.68
N TYR A 294 -8.06 -17.35 -1.97
CA TYR A 294 -8.87 -16.63 -2.94
C TYR A 294 -10.34 -17.06 -2.91
N VAL A 295 -11.22 -16.10 -3.12
CA VAL A 295 -12.65 -16.26 -3.33
C VAL A 295 -13.08 -15.70 -4.69
N ASP A 296 -14.23 -16.12 -5.19
CA ASP A 296 -14.67 -15.78 -6.55
C ASP A 296 -15.08 -14.30 -6.68
N ASP A 297 -15.73 -13.72 -5.65
CA ASP A 297 -16.32 -12.40 -5.71
C ASP A 297 -16.19 -11.62 -4.39
N ILE A 298 -16.28 -10.30 -4.49
CA ILE A 298 -16.39 -9.41 -3.32
C ILE A 298 -17.72 -9.62 -2.60
N ASN A 299 -17.74 -9.34 -1.32
CA ASN A 299 -18.93 -9.38 -0.49
C ASN A 299 -20.03 -8.45 -1.05
N LYS A 300 -21.29 -8.95 -1.06
CA LYS A 300 -22.42 -8.21 -1.63
C LYS A 300 -22.68 -6.85 -0.96
N ASP A 301 -22.42 -6.73 0.35
CA ASP A 301 -22.63 -5.47 1.06
C ASP A 301 -21.51 -4.46 0.77
N ALA A 302 -20.28 -4.93 0.59
CA ALA A 302 -19.19 -4.12 0.03
C ALA A 302 -19.56 -3.61 -1.38
N GLY A 303 -20.11 -4.46 -2.24
CA GLY A 303 -20.57 -4.08 -3.58
C GLY A 303 -21.65 -2.98 -3.57
N LYS A 304 -22.59 -3.01 -2.62
CA LYS A 304 -23.60 -1.95 -2.46
C LYS A 304 -22.95 -0.63 -2.00
N PHE A 305 -22.02 -0.70 -1.05
CA PHE A 305 -21.31 0.48 -0.58
C PHE A 305 -20.46 1.11 -1.69
N ASN A 306 -19.73 0.31 -2.47
CA ASN A 306 -18.93 0.76 -3.61
C ASN A 306 -19.83 1.46 -4.65
N SER A 307 -20.97 0.87 -5.00
CA SER A 307 -21.94 1.49 -5.91
C SER A 307 -22.49 2.82 -5.40
N PHE A 308 -22.59 3.00 -4.10
CA PHE A 308 -22.96 4.29 -3.51
C PHE A 308 -21.84 5.33 -3.63
N VAL A 309 -20.57 4.92 -3.35
CA VAL A 309 -19.39 5.80 -3.50
C VAL A 309 -19.25 6.26 -4.95
N ASP A 310 -19.36 5.34 -5.92
CA ASP A 310 -19.28 5.65 -7.35
C ASP A 310 -20.33 6.68 -7.76
N LYS A 311 -21.58 6.50 -7.34
CA LYS A 311 -22.66 7.47 -7.60
C LYS A 311 -22.38 8.85 -7.00
N VAL A 312 -21.78 8.92 -5.82
CA VAL A 312 -21.41 10.21 -5.19
C VAL A 312 -20.28 10.87 -6.00
N LEU A 313 -19.28 10.11 -6.43
CA LEU A 313 -18.19 10.61 -7.25
C LEU A 313 -18.69 11.09 -8.63
N GLU A 314 -19.49 10.31 -9.33
CA GLU A 314 -20.07 10.66 -10.64
C GLU A 314 -20.92 11.92 -10.59
N ASN A 315 -21.73 12.11 -9.54
CA ASN A 315 -22.64 13.23 -9.40
C ASN A 315 -22.02 14.49 -8.77
N THR A 316 -20.71 14.47 -8.46
CA THR A 316 -20.03 15.62 -7.86
C THR A 316 -19.05 16.23 -8.85
N ASP A 317 -19.23 17.51 -9.19
CA ASP A 317 -18.32 18.29 -10.03
C ASP A 317 -16.90 18.32 -9.43
N LEU A 318 -15.87 18.17 -10.28
CA LEU A 318 -14.46 18.19 -9.90
C LEU A 318 -14.07 19.42 -9.09
N SER A 319 -14.57 20.60 -9.49
CA SER A 319 -14.27 21.85 -8.77
C SER A 319 -14.80 21.81 -7.33
N LYS A 320 -15.97 21.23 -7.12
CA LYS A 320 -16.59 21.05 -5.81
C LYS A 320 -15.86 19.99 -4.98
N ARG A 321 -15.44 18.87 -5.59
CA ARG A 321 -14.61 17.87 -4.89
C ARG A 321 -13.35 18.52 -4.32
N LYS A 322 -12.64 19.28 -5.16
CA LYS A 322 -11.43 20.00 -4.77
C LYS A 322 -11.67 21.00 -3.64
N GLU A 323 -12.72 21.79 -3.74
CA GLU A 323 -13.10 22.79 -2.73
C GLU A 323 -13.40 22.10 -1.38
N TYR A 324 -14.21 21.04 -1.38
CA TYR A 324 -14.59 20.34 -0.17
C TYR A 324 -13.39 19.66 0.51
N VAL A 325 -12.53 18.97 -0.25
CA VAL A 325 -11.32 18.31 0.28
C VAL A 325 -10.39 19.36 0.90
N ASN A 326 -10.10 20.44 0.18
CA ASN A 326 -9.22 21.47 0.72
C ASN A 326 -9.81 22.11 1.97
N ASN A 327 -11.06 22.58 1.93
CA ASN A 327 -11.69 23.24 3.09
C ASN A 327 -11.77 22.34 4.33
N PHE A 328 -11.95 21.03 4.14
CA PHE A 328 -12.01 20.08 5.24
C PHE A 328 -10.63 19.87 5.87
N PHE A 329 -9.64 19.48 5.08
CA PHE A 329 -8.31 19.16 5.59
C PHE A 329 -7.53 20.39 6.04
N ASP A 330 -7.69 21.55 5.36
CA ASP A 330 -7.04 22.78 5.77
C ASP A 330 -7.50 23.24 7.16
N LYS A 331 -8.78 23.10 7.49
CA LYS A 331 -9.29 23.36 8.86
C LYS A 331 -8.67 22.44 9.91
N ILE A 332 -8.48 21.16 9.59
CA ILE A 332 -7.83 20.21 10.51
C ILE A 332 -6.36 20.62 10.73
N ILE A 333 -5.65 20.92 9.65
CA ILE A 333 -4.23 21.36 9.73
C ILE A 333 -4.11 22.68 10.48
N GLU A 334 -5.00 23.64 10.25
CA GLU A 334 -5.05 24.93 10.95
C GLU A 334 -5.33 24.78 12.45
N SER A 335 -6.02 23.72 12.87
CA SER A 335 -6.21 23.40 14.30
C SER A 335 -4.94 22.89 14.98
N GLY A 336 -3.83 22.69 14.24
CA GLY A 336 -2.59 22.12 14.74
C GLY A 336 -2.52 20.59 14.73
N THR A 337 -3.53 19.92 14.19
CA THR A 337 -3.56 18.45 14.08
C THR A 337 -2.80 18.03 12.84
N THR A 338 -1.71 17.29 13.01
CA THR A 338 -0.86 16.80 11.90
C THR A 338 -0.96 15.29 11.69
N ARG A 339 -1.42 14.54 12.71
CA ARG A 339 -1.56 13.07 12.69
C ARG A 339 -2.88 12.64 13.30
N LEU A 340 -3.38 11.50 12.86
CA LEU A 340 -4.56 10.85 13.42
C LEU A 340 -4.20 10.08 14.72
N PRO A 341 -5.16 9.93 15.66
CA PRO A 341 -4.83 9.41 16.99
C PRO A 341 -4.45 7.93 17.05
N TRP A 342 -4.74 7.14 16.01
CA TRP A 342 -4.45 5.70 15.99
C TRP A 342 -3.00 5.34 15.66
N GLY A 343 -2.17 6.27 15.17
CA GLY A 343 -0.73 6.08 14.98
C GLY A 343 0.13 6.32 16.23
N LYS A 344 -0.46 6.45 17.40
CA LYS A 344 0.31 6.62 18.64
C LYS A 344 0.61 5.27 19.26
N ASN A 345 1.86 4.84 19.21
CA ASN A 345 2.36 3.79 20.10
C ASN A 345 2.12 4.24 21.55
N ASN A 346 1.25 3.53 22.25
CA ASN A 346 1.16 3.61 23.71
C ASN A 346 2.37 2.88 24.34
N HIS A 347 3.58 3.37 24.08
CA HIS A 347 4.75 3.08 24.88
C HIS A 347 5.10 4.30 25.72
N THR A 348 4.19 4.64 26.65
CA THR A 348 4.55 5.43 27.82
C THR A 348 4.39 4.53 29.03
N THR A 349 5.56 4.18 29.58
CA THR A 349 5.95 3.53 30.83
C THR A 349 5.85 2.02 30.89
#